data_04415e662bd60e3738cdc1677538b2d1
#
_entry.id   04415e662bd60e3738cdc1677538b2d1
#
_cell.length_a   1.000
_cell.length_b   1.000
_cell.length_c   1.000
_cell.angle_alpha   90.00
_cell.angle_beta   90.00
_cell.angle_gamma   90.00
#
_symmetry.space_group_name_H-M   'P 1'
#
loop_
_entity.id
_entity.type
_entity.pdbx_description
1 polymer ?
#
loop_
_entity_poly.entity_id
_entity_poly.type
_entity_poly.pdbx_seq_one_letter_code
_entity_poly.pdbx_strand_id
1 'polypeptide(L)'
;MPVEKAASKQLVIASGRAHQPLAQEVAEILNTELVPVTAYDFANGETFVRYERSVRGVDAFIIQAHPAPINHWLMEQLLMVDAMKRASAKRITVVAPFFPYARQDKKHKGREPISARLVTDLFKAAGATRIMSVDLHTPQIQGFFDGPVDHLWALPLLADHIAATFGTENLTVVSPDSGRVRVADIWADRLGTPLAIVHKRRDPDRPNQVQVNEIVGGVAGRDCLLVDDMIDTGGTILAAAKALKANGAKR
;
A
#
# COMPACT_ATOMS: atom_id res chain seq x y z
N MET A 1 -44.12 -7.19 -22.85
CA MET A 1 -43.06 -6.20 -22.57
C MET A 1 -41.73 -6.89 -22.77
N PRO A 2 -40.80 -6.38 -23.58
CA PRO A 2 -39.48 -7.00 -23.70
C PRO A 2 -38.74 -6.80 -22.36
N VAL A 3 -38.26 -7.90 -21.79
CA VAL A 3 -37.36 -7.87 -20.64
C VAL A 3 -36.10 -7.15 -21.10
N GLU A 4 -35.84 -5.95 -20.57
CA GLU A 4 -34.56 -5.29 -20.75
C GLU A 4 -33.44 -6.28 -20.38
N LYS A 5 -32.62 -6.65 -21.36
CA LYS A 5 -31.39 -7.38 -21.09
C LYS A 5 -30.61 -6.55 -20.09
N ALA A 6 -30.34 -7.13 -18.91
CA ALA A 6 -29.46 -6.49 -17.93
C ALA A 6 -28.20 -6.05 -18.68
N ALA A 7 -27.97 -4.75 -18.73
CA ALA A 7 -26.79 -4.19 -19.38
C ALA A 7 -25.56 -4.90 -18.78
N SER A 8 -24.77 -5.56 -19.63
CA SER A 8 -23.55 -6.21 -19.21
C SER A 8 -22.71 -5.15 -18.48
N LYS A 9 -22.31 -5.46 -17.25
CA LYS A 9 -21.43 -4.55 -16.47
C LYS A 9 -20.13 -4.40 -17.26
N GLN A 10 -19.93 -3.24 -17.87
CA GLN A 10 -18.71 -2.97 -18.58
C GLN A 10 -17.68 -2.48 -17.56
N LEU A 11 -16.70 -3.33 -17.23
CA LEU A 11 -15.54 -2.97 -16.45
C LEU A 11 -14.53 -2.27 -17.37
N VAL A 12 -13.93 -1.18 -16.86
CA VAL A 12 -12.81 -0.50 -17.52
C VAL A 12 -11.70 -0.20 -16.53
N ILE A 13 -10.47 -0.26 -17.03
CA ILE A 13 -9.27 0.08 -16.26
C ILE A 13 -8.64 1.33 -16.89
N ALA A 14 -8.30 2.30 -16.05
CA ALA A 14 -7.51 3.45 -16.43
C ALA A 14 -6.24 3.50 -15.59
N SER A 15 -5.13 3.90 -16.20
CA SER A 15 -3.84 4.03 -15.55
C SER A 15 -3.44 5.49 -15.40
N GLY A 16 -2.98 5.87 -14.21
CA GLY A 16 -2.16 7.07 -14.06
C GLY A 16 -0.74 6.85 -14.59
N ARG A 17 0.05 7.93 -14.67
CA ARG A 17 1.38 7.91 -15.30
C ARG A 17 2.49 7.31 -14.44
N ALA A 18 2.31 7.22 -13.12
CA ALA A 18 3.38 6.83 -12.21
C ALA A 18 3.90 5.40 -12.42
N HIS A 19 3.02 4.44 -12.76
CA HIS A 19 3.41 3.05 -13.00
C HIS A 19 2.42 2.34 -13.94
N GLN A 20 2.45 2.70 -15.21
CA GLN A 20 1.58 2.11 -16.24
C GLN A 20 1.76 0.58 -16.41
N PRO A 21 2.97 -0.01 -16.28
CA PRO A 21 3.15 -1.45 -16.42
C PRO A 21 2.25 -2.27 -15.51
N LEU A 22 2.06 -1.88 -14.24
CA LEU A 22 1.16 -2.59 -13.32
C LEU A 22 -0.28 -2.63 -13.85
N ALA A 23 -0.79 -1.49 -14.34
CA ALA A 23 -2.14 -1.43 -14.87
C ALA A 23 -2.28 -2.25 -16.16
N GLN A 24 -1.24 -2.28 -16.99
CA GLN A 24 -1.18 -3.08 -18.20
C GLN A 24 -1.24 -4.58 -17.88
N GLU A 25 -0.42 -5.07 -16.95
CA GLU A 25 -0.43 -6.47 -16.50
C GLU A 25 -1.80 -6.86 -15.92
N VAL A 26 -2.42 -5.98 -15.12
CA VAL A 26 -3.78 -6.22 -14.58
C VAL A 26 -4.80 -6.32 -15.73
N ALA A 27 -4.71 -5.43 -16.72
CA ALA A 27 -5.62 -5.46 -17.86
C ALA A 27 -5.46 -6.75 -18.70
N GLU A 28 -4.24 -7.21 -18.92
CA GLU A 28 -3.93 -8.47 -19.62
C GLU A 28 -4.50 -9.67 -18.86
N ILE A 29 -4.28 -9.77 -17.56
CA ILE A 29 -4.81 -10.85 -16.70
C ILE A 29 -6.34 -10.89 -16.76
N LEU A 30 -6.99 -9.72 -16.77
CA LEU A 30 -8.44 -9.59 -16.83
C LEU A 30 -9.00 -9.66 -18.28
N ASN A 31 -8.15 -9.88 -19.28
CA ASN A 31 -8.50 -9.91 -20.70
C ASN A 31 -9.32 -8.66 -21.10
N THR A 32 -8.83 -7.49 -20.73
CA THR A 32 -9.44 -6.20 -21.05
C THR A 32 -8.37 -5.21 -21.53
N GLU A 33 -8.80 -4.08 -22.09
CA GLU A 33 -7.91 -3.01 -22.52
C GLU A 33 -7.94 -1.83 -21.55
N LEU A 34 -6.81 -1.14 -21.44
CA LEU A 34 -6.78 0.15 -20.74
C LEU A 34 -7.58 1.22 -21.50
N VAL A 35 -8.30 2.04 -20.76
CA VAL A 35 -8.88 3.26 -21.32
C VAL A 35 -7.73 4.20 -21.70
N PRO A 36 -7.63 4.63 -22.96
CA PRO A 36 -6.61 5.62 -23.34
C PRO A 36 -6.82 6.94 -22.60
N VAL A 37 -5.74 7.46 -22.02
CA VAL A 37 -5.72 8.69 -21.21
C VAL A 37 -4.66 9.62 -21.78
N THR A 38 -5.04 10.85 -22.08
CA THR A 38 -4.09 11.95 -22.29
C THR A 38 -3.87 12.63 -20.94
N ALA A 39 -2.62 12.59 -20.45
CA ALA A 39 -2.22 13.28 -19.23
C ALA A 39 -0.84 13.90 -19.41
N TYR A 40 -0.68 15.15 -18.96
CA TYR A 40 0.56 15.91 -19.01
C TYR A 40 0.54 17.02 -17.96
N ASP A 41 1.69 17.62 -17.73
CA ASP A 41 1.81 18.75 -16.82
C ASP A 41 2.00 20.06 -17.62
N PHE A 42 1.31 21.11 -17.20
CA PHE A 42 1.56 22.46 -17.67
C PHE A 42 2.89 22.98 -17.13
N ALA A 43 3.42 24.04 -17.73
CA ALA A 43 4.71 24.63 -17.34
C ALA A 43 4.74 25.11 -15.87
N ASN A 44 3.60 25.41 -15.28
CA ASN A 44 3.46 25.79 -13.87
C ASN A 44 3.33 24.60 -12.91
N GLY A 45 3.34 23.36 -13.44
CA GLY A 45 3.24 22.13 -12.65
C GLY A 45 1.81 21.63 -12.40
N GLU A 46 0.78 22.28 -12.94
CA GLU A 46 -0.59 21.75 -12.91
C GLU A 46 -0.71 20.54 -13.85
N THR A 47 -1.45 19.53 -13.44
CA THR A 47 -1.68 18.31 -14.22
C THR A 47 -2.98 18.40 -15.00
N PHE A 48 -2.94 18.06 -16.29
CA PHE A 48 -4.11 17.87 -17.15
C PHE A 48 -4.41 16.38 -17.33
N VAL A 49 -5.72 16.01 -17.35
CA VAL A 49 -6.18 14.66 -17.62
C VAL A 49 -7.41 14.67 -18.51
N ARG A 50 -7.45 13.76 -19.51
CA ARG A 50 -8.61 13.52 -20.37
C ARG A 50 -8.69 12.05 -20.78
N TYR A 51 -9.88 11.46 -20.72
CA TYR A 51 -10.17 10.15 -21.28
C TYR A 51 -10.53 10.26 -22.76
N GLU A 52 -9.91 9.42 -23.62
CA GLU A 52 -10.05 9.52 -25.08
C GLU A 52 -11.25 8.75 -25.62
N ARG A 53 -11.93 7.97 -24.77
CA ARG A 53 -13.18 7.29 -25.15
C ARG A 53 -14.27 7.51 -24.10
N SER A 54 -15.53 7.27 -24.49
CA SER A 54 -16.66 7.37 -23.55
C SER A 54 -16.52 6.36 -22.41
N VAL A 55 -16.71 6.84 -21.20
CA VAL A 55 -16.73 6.04 -19.95
C VAL A 55 -18.10 6.13 -19.25
N ARG A 56 -19.13 6.52 -20.00
CA ARG A 56 -20.49 6.62 -19.47
C ARG A 56 -21.04 5.26 -19.03
N GLY A 57 -21.55 5.19 -17.81
CA GLY A 57 -22.23 4.00 -17.27
C GLY A 57 -21.31 2.83 -16.91
N VAL A 58 -19.98 2.97 -17.04
CA VAL A 58 -19.02 1.90 -16.75
C VAL A 58 -18.73 1.75 -15.26
N ASP A 59 -18.21 0.59 -14.87
CA ASP A 59 -17.52 0.37 -13.60
C ASP A 59 -16.03 0.62 -13.83
N ALA A 60 -15.52 1.75 -13.36
CA ALA A 60 -14.16 2.21 -13.60
C ALA A 60 -13.23 1.87 -12.44
N PHE A 61 -12.04 1.35 -12.77
CA PHE A 61 -10.92 1.14 -11.85
C PHE A 61 -9.76 2.04 -12.27
N ILE A 62 -9.35 2.96 -11.40
CA ILE A 62 -8.29 3.92 -11.67
C ILE A 62 -7.06 3.51 -10.88
N ILE A 63 -6.08 2.92 -11.54
CA ILE A 63 -4.84 2.43 -10.94
C ILE A 63 -3.78 3.52 -10.99
N GLN A 64 -3.28 3.92 -9.82
CA GLN A 64 -2.19 4.86 -9.69
C GLN A 64 -1.27 4.46 -8.55
N ALA A 65 0.01 4.26 -8.85
CA ALA A 65 1.04 4.17 -7.83
C ALA A 65 1.37 5.57 -7.29
N HIS A 66 1.89 5.61 -6.07
CA HIS A 66 2.24 6.87 -5.41
C HIS A 66 3.71 6.86 -4.96
N PRO A 67 4.69 6.73 -5.89
CA PRO A 67 6.10 6.93 -5.53
C PRO A 67 6.37 8.42 -5.24
N ALA A 68 7.59 8.75 -4.86
CA ALA A 68 8.00 10.15 -4.80
C ALA A 68 8.00 10.79 -6.22
N PRO A 69 7.49 12.03 -6.37
CA PRO A 69 6.86 12.91 -5.39
C PRO A 69 5.37 12.57 -5.19
N ILE A 70 5.00 12.10 -4.01
CA ILE A 70 3.66 11.55 -3.69
C ILE A 70 2.52 12.52 -4.03
N ASN A 71 2.67 13.81 -3.72
CA ASN A 71 1.61 14.80 -3.90
C ASN A 71 1.21 14.99 -5.36
N HIS A 72 2.17 14.87 -6.27
CA HIS A 72 1.94 14.95 -7.70
C HIS A 72 1.02 13.82 -8.18
N TRP A 73 1.35 12.59 -7.83
CA TRP A 73 0.58 11.41 -8.22
C TRP A 73 -0.79 11.31 -7.54
N LEU A 74 -0.88 11.77 -6.29
CA LEU A 74 -2.16 11.88 -5.58
C LEU A 74 -3.08 12.88 -6.29
N MET A 75 -2.57 14.04 -6.67
CA MET A 75 -3.35 15.05 -7.39
C MET A 75 -3.79 14.52 -8.76
N GLU A 76 -2.91 13.86 -9.52
CA GLU A 76 -3.26 13.24 -10.79
C GLU A 76 -4.40 12.24 -10.62
N GLN A 77 -4.34 11.35 -9.62
CA GLN A 77 -5.41 10.38 -9.38
C GLN A 77 -6.74 11.05 -9.00
N LEU A 78 -6.71 12.12 -8.20
CA LEU A 78 -7.91 12.90 -7.87
C LEU A 78 -8.54 13.51 -9.13
N LEU A 79 -7.74 14.07 -10.02
CA LEU A 79 -8.20 14.62 -11.31
C LEU A 79 -8.78 13.54 -12.21
N MET A 80 -8.17 12.35 -12.25
CA MET A 80 -8.70 11.20 -12.98
C MET A 80 -10.06 10.76 -12.44
N VAL A 81 -10.25 10.74 -11.12
CA VAL A 81 -11.52 10.40 -10.47
C VAL A 81 -12.60 11.45 -10.81
N ASP A 82 -12.28 12.73 -10.72
CA ASP A 82 -13.24 13.81 -11.06
C ASP A 82 -13.62 13.76 -12.54
N ALA A 83 -12.68 13.51 -13.43
CA ALA A 83 -12.94 13.35 -14.86
C ALA A 83 -13.89 12.17 -15.15
N MET A 84 -13.71 10.99 -14.50
CA MET A 84 -14.63 9.86 -14.59
C MET A 84 -16.04 10.19 -14.10
N LYS A 85 -16.14 10.88 -12.96
CA LYS A 85 -17.40 11.34 -12.39
C LYS A 85 -18.15 12.26 -13.36
N ARG A 86 -17.44 13.26 -13.92
CA ARG A 86 -18.04 14.21 -14.89
C ARG A 86 -18.41 13.54 -16.21
N ALA A 87 -17.68 12.49 -16.60
CA ALA A 87 -18.00 11.68 -17.77
C ALA A 87 -19.10 10.63 -17.52
N SER A 88 -19.76 10.68 -16.35
CA SER A 88 -20.91 9.83 -15.97
C SER A 88 -20.55 8.34 -15.83
N ALA A 89 -19.36 7.99 -15.36
CA ALA A 89 -19.08 6.63 -14.92
C ALA A 89 -20.06 6.23 -13.80
N LYS A 90 -20.49 4.98 -13.79
CA LYS A 90 -21.50 4.48 -12.83
C LYS A 90 -20.91 4.25 -11.45
N ARG A 91 -19.73 3.67 -11.40
CA ARG A 91 -18.94 3.44 -10.18
C ARG A 91 -17.48 3.76 -10.48
N ILE A 92 -16.80 4.30 -9.48
CA ILE A 92 -15.40 4.68 -9.60
C ILE A 92 -14.65 4.08 -8.41
N THR A 93 -13.77 3.13 -8.70
CA THR A 93 -12.88 2.50 -7.74
C THR A 93 -11.49 3.12 -7.88
N VAL A 94 -11.01 3.74 -6.81
CA VAL A 94 -9.61 4.15 -6.67
C VAL A 94 -8.80 2.90 -6.33
N VAL A 95 -7.80 2.58 -7.14
CA VAL A 95 -6.83 1.54 -6.85
C VAL A 95 -5.50 2.21 -6.54
N ALA A 96 -5.15 2.23 -5.27
CA ALA A 96 -3.92 2.80 -4.73
C ALA A 96 -3.13 1.66 -4.05
N PRO A 97 -2.27 0.91 -4.77
CA PRO A 97 -1.52 -0.20 -4.19
C PRO A 97 -0.78 0.20 -2.92
N PHE A 98 -0.06 1.32 -2.96
CA PHE A 98 0.40 2.04 -1.77
C PHE A 98 -0.57 3.18 -1.46
N PHE A 99 -1.18 3.17 -0.26
CA PHE A 99 -2.10 4.23 0.16
C PHE A 99 -1.29 5.44 0.67
N PRO A 100 -1.38 6.60 0.00
CA PRO A 100 -0.59 7.76 0.38
C PRO A 100 -1.02 8.31 1.75
N TYR A 101 -0.04 8.82 2.52
CA TYR A 101 -0.25 9.34 3.89
C TYR A 101 -0.74 8.31 4.92
N ALA A 102 -0.71 7.01 4.65
CA ALA A 102 -1.19 5.97 5.56
C ALA A 102 -0.51 5.99 6.94
N ARG A 103 0.75 6.48 7.04
CA ARG A 103 1.47 6.63 8.33
C ARG A 103 0.91 7.71 9.25
N GLN A 104 0.04 8.58 8.72
CA GLN A 104 -0.60 9.68 9.47
C GLN A 104 -2.08 9.37 9.71
N ASP A 105 -2.34 8.19 10.29
CA ASP A 105 -3.66 7.66 10.59
C ASP A 105 -4.22 8.11 11.94
N LYS A 106 -3.37 8.72 12.75
CA LYS A 106 -3.71 9.25 14.08
C LYS A 106 -2.81 10.44 14.45
N LYS A 107 -3.21 11.18 15.44
CA LYS A 107 -2.37 12.22 16.06
C LYS A 107 -1.42 11.57 17.06
N HIS A 108 -0.14 11.88 16.97
CA HIS A 108 0.86 11.53 17.97
C HIS A 108 1.04 12.64 19.02
N LYS A 109 0.77 13.88 18.61
CA LYS A 109 0.79 15.07 19.46
C LYS A 109 -0.39 15.98 19.11
N GLY A 110 -0.67 16.93 19.98
CA GLY A 110 -1.67 17.96 19.68
C GLY A 110 -1.32 18.78 18.43
N ARG A 111 -2.34 19.28 17.73
CA ARG A 111 -2.25 20.15 16.53
C ARG A 111 -1.73 19.46 15.26
N GLU A 112 -1.60 18.15 15.25
CA GLU A 112 -1.28 17.37 14.04
C GLU A 112 -2.54 17.06 13.24
N PRO A 113 -2.44 16.94 11.89
CA PRO A 113 -3.53 16.44 11.07
C PRO A 113 -3.69 14.92 11.22
N ILE A 114 -4.80 14.39 10.71
CA ILE A 114 -4.99 12.97 10.39
C ILE A 114 -5.03 12.89 8.86
N SER A 115 -3.86 12.86 8.24
CA SER A 115 -3.76 13.04 6.78
C SER A 115 -4.32 11.85 6.00
N ALA A 116 -4.27 10.64 6.55
CA ALA A 116 -4.92 9.47 5.96
C ALA A 116 -6.44 9.68 5.82
N ARG A 117 -7.08 10.28 6.83
CA ARG A 117 -8.49 10.66 6.78
C ARG A 117 -8.75 11.74 5.71
N LEU A 118 -7.93 12.78 5.67
CA LEU A 118 -8.04 13.83 4.66
C LEU A 118 -7.98 13.26 3.23
N VAL A 119 -7.05 12.33 2.97
CA VAL A 119 -6.92 11.71 1.65
C VAL A 119 -8.16 10.91 1.27
N THR A 120 -8.75 10.14 2.20
CA THR A 120 -10.00 9.43 1.92
C THR A 120 -11.16 10.40 1.63
N ASP A 121 -11.25 11.51 2.36
CA ASP A 121 -12.27 12.54 2.13
C ASP A 121 -12.09 13.22 0.76
N LEU A 122 -10.83 13.47 0.33
CA LEU A 122 -10.53 14.01 -1.00
C LEU A 122 -10.96 13.04 -2.12
N PHE A 123 -10.67 11.74 -2.00
CA PHE A 123 -11.15 10.74 -2.95
C PHE A 123 -12.68 10.69 -3.01
N LYS A 124 -13.35 10.75 -1.86
CA LYS A 124 -14.81 10.79 -1.80
C LYS A 124 -15.36 12.04 -2.48
N ALA A 125 -14.81 13.20 -2.21
CA ALA A 125 -15.22 14.48 -2.80
C ALA A 125 -15.01 14.47 -4.33
N ALA A 126 -13.89 13.93 -4.81
CA ALA A 126 -13.62 13.77 -6.23
C ALA A 126 -14.64 12.84 -6.92
N GLY A 127 -15.22 11.88 -6.20
CA GLY A 127 -16.28 11.00 -6.72
C GLY A 127 -16.02 9.52 -6.62
N ALA A 128 -14.98 9.12 -5.89
CA ALA A 128 -14.72 7.70 -5.61
C ALA A 128 -15.89 7.07 -4.84
N THR A 129 -16.30 5.89 -5.27
CA THR A 129 -17.34 5.08 -4.62
C THR A 129 -16.76 3.89 -3.86
N ARG A 130 -15.48 3.56 -4.10
CA ARG A 130 -14.74 2.46 -3.49
C ARG A 130 -13.25 2.79 -3.51
N ILE A 131 -12.51 2.30 -2.52
CA ILE A 131 -11.04 2.30 -2.51
C ILE A 131 -10.55 0.86 -2.45
N MET A 132 -9.48 0.57 -3.17
CA MET A 132 -8.73 -0.69 -3.12
C MET A 132 -7.26 -0.35 -2.84
N SER A 133 -6.66 -1.01 -1.85
CA SER A 133 -5.25 -0.82 -1.50
C SER A 133 -4.62 -2.12 -1.02
N VAL A 134 -3.30 -2.20 -1.04
CA VAL A 134 -2.54 -3.38 -0.58
C VAL A 134 -1.77 -3.01 0.68
N ASP A 135 -1.77 -3.89 1.69
CA ASP A 135 -1.02 -3.77 2.94
C ASP A 135 -1.12 -2.38 3.58
N LEU A 136 -2.32 -1.95 3.92
CA LEU A 136 -2.54 -0.69 4.64
C LEU A 136 -1.69 -0.63 5.91
N HIS A 137 -1.04 0.51 6.13
CA HIS A 137 -0.22 0.75 7.33
C HIS A 137 -0.92 0.37 8.64
N THR A 138 -2.22 0.64 8.70
CA THR A 138 -3.09 0.19 9.79
C THR A 138 -4.48 -0.16 9.25
N PRO A 139 -5.13 -1.24 9.74
CA PRO A 139 -6.44 -1.67 9.26
C PRO A 139 -7.56 -0.65 9.48
N GLN A 140 -7.44 0.22 10.51
CA GLN A 140 -8.46 1.22 10.82
C GLN A 140 -8.66 2.28 9.75
N ILE A 141 -7.72 2.44 8.82
CA ILE A 141 -7.87 3.34 7.66
C ILE A 141 -9.12 2.97 6.84
N GLN A 142 -9.53 1.70 6.84
CA GLN A 142 -10.76 1.25 6.20
C GLN A 142 -12.00 1.98 6.72
N GLY A 143 -12.00 2.40 7.98
CA GLY A 143 -13.09 3.18 8.58
C GLY A 143 -13.06 4.68 8.27
N PHE A 144 -12.06 5.17 7.55
CA PHE A 144 -11.96 6.59 7.21
C PHE A 144 -12.73 6.95 5.94
N PHE A 145 -12.93 5.99 5.04
CA PHE A 145 -13.69 6.20 3.81
C PHE A 145 -15.16 5.87 4.05
N ASP A 146 -16.07 6.79 3.69
CA ASP A 146 -17.50 6.55 3.69
C ASP A 146 -17.90 5.77 2.44
N GLY A 147 -17.65 4.46 2.46
CA GLY A 147 -17.88 3.51 1.39
C GLY A 147 -17.03 2.24 1.56
N PRO A 148 -17.12 1.28 0.62
CA PRO A 148 -16.32 0.07 0.68
C PRO A 148 -14.82 0.36 0.51
N VAL A 149 -14.00 -0.30 1.31
CA VAL A 149 -12.54 -0.33 1.18
C VAL A 149 -12.07 -1.77 1.11
N ASP A 150 -11.46 -2.15 -0.01
CA ASP A 150 -10.87 -3.46 -0.19
C ASP A 150 -9.39 -3.40 0.23
N HIS A 151 -9.10 -3.97 1.39
CA HIS A 151 -7.74 -4.11 1.90
C HIS A 151 -7.18 -5.45 1.47
N LEU A 152 -6.36 -5.47 0.42
CA LEU A 152 -5.67 -6.65 -0.06
C LEU A 152 -4.38 -6.88 0.71
N TRP A 153 -3.95 -8.14 0.77
CA TRP A 153 -2.74 -8.57 1.45
C TRP A 153 -1.77 -9.21 0.46
N ALA A 154 -0.56 -8.69 0.37
CA ALA A 154 0.53 -9.30 -0.41
C ALA A 154 1.17 -10.49 0.35
N LEU A 155 0.94 -10.59 1.67
CA LEU A 155 1.52 -11.61 2.54
C LEU A 155 1.41 -13.04 1.98
N PRO A 156 0.25 -13.55 1.52
CA PRO A 156 0.17 -14.92 1.02
C PRO A 156 1.12 -15.17 -0.15
N LEU A 157 1.14 -14.26 -1.13
CA LEU A 157 2.00 -14.35 -2.30
C LEU A 157 3.48 -14.31 -1.94
N LEU A 158 3.86 -13.36 -1.08
CA LEU A 158 5.26 -13.18 -0.66
C LEU A 158 5.72 -14.34 0.23
N ALA A 159 4.88 -14.82 1.15
CA ALA A 159 5.22 -15.95 2.02
C ALA A 159 5.43 -17.24 1.22
N ASP A 160 4.57 -17.53 0.25
CA ASP A 160 4.70 -18.69 -0.62
C ASP A 160 5.99 -18.61 -1.46
N HIS A 161 6.36 -17.42 -1.96
CA HIS A 161 7.63 -17.19 -2.65
C HIS A 161 8.85 -17.42 -1.73
N ILE A 162 8.81 -16.89 -0.49
CA ILE A 162 9.88 -17.08 0.50
C ILE A 162 10.05 -18.55 0.83
N ALA A 163 8.95 -19.27 1.10
CA ALA A 163 8.99 -20.70 1.40
C ALA A 163 9.60 -21.51 0.25
N ALA A 164 9.21 -21.22 -0.99
CA ALA A 164 9.71 -21.90 -2.18
C ALA A 164 11.20 -21.60 -2.46
N THR A 165 11.64 -20.36 -2.18
CA THR A 165 13.01 -19.92 -2.53
C THR A 165 14.02 -20.26 -1.46
N PHE A 166 13.67 -20.12 -0.19
CA PHE A 166 14.61 -20.19 0.94
C PHE A 166 14.36 -21.38 1.89
N GLY A 167 13.21 -22.03 1.78
CA GLY A 167 12.75 -23.00 2.78
C GLY A 167 12.35 -22.34 4.10
N THR A 168 11.73 -23.11 4.99
CA THR A 168 11.24 -22.58 6.29
C THR A 168 11.93 -23.21 7.50
N GLU A 169 12.67 -24.32 7.34
CA GLU A 169 13.24 -25.12 8.45
C GLU A 169 14.16 -24.30 9.37
N ASN A 170 15.03 -23.47 8.80
CA ASN A 170 15.95 -22.62 9.55
C ASN A 170 15.57 -21.14 9.55
N LEU A 171 14.32 -20.82 9.21
CA LEU A 171 13.86 -19.44 9.09
C LEU A 171 13.29 -18.94 10.44
N THR A 172 13.52 -17.67 10.75
CA THR A 172 12.86 -16.91 11.82
C THR A 172 12.29 -15.64 11.22
N VAL A 173 11.01 -15.39 11.40
CA VAL A 173 10.39 -14.11 11.05
C VAL A 173 10.75 -13.08 12.11
N VAL A 174 11.08 -11.87 11.70
CA VAL A 174 11.55 -10.81 12.60
C VAL A 174 10.75 -9.54 12.40
N SER A 175 10.17 -9.05 13.48
CA SER A 175 9.61 -7.70 13.54
C SER A 175 10.72 -6.67 13.73
N PRO A 176 10.86 -5.65 12.87
CA PRO A 176 11.92 -4.65 12.97
C PRO A 176 11.73 -3.68 14.15
N ASP A 177 10.55 -3.64 14.73
CA ASP A 177 10.21 -2.86 15.93
C ASP A 177 8.95 -3.40 16.64
N SER A 178 8.61 -2.84 17.79
CA SER A 178 7.43 -3.24 18.57
C SER A 178 6.09 -2.90 17.90
N GLY A 179 6.06 -2.00 16.95
CA GLY A 179 4.83 -1.58 16.25
C GLY A 179 4.37 -2.58 15.20
N ARG A 180 5.25 -3.48 14.75
CA ARG A 180 4.99 -4.45 13.68
C ARG A 180 4.87 -5.90 14.15
N VAL A 181 4.91 -6.14 15.45
CA VAL A 181 4.85 -7.50 16.04
C VAL A 181 3.64 -8.27 15.53
N ARG A 182 2.45 -7.65 15.50
CA ARG A 182 1.23 -8.32 15.02
C ARG A 182 1.32 -8.73 13.54
N VAL A 183 1.95 -7.94 12.71
CA VAL A 183 2.14 -8.27 11.28
C VAL A 183 3.14 -9.42 11.16
N ALA A 184 4.26 -9.33 11.88
CA ALA A 184 5.28 -10.38 11.89
C ALA A 184 4.75 -11.72 12.44
N ASP A 185 3.84 -11.68 13.43
CA ASP A 185 3.17 -12.86 13.98
C ASP A 185 2.35 -13.59 12.90
N ILE A 186 1.54 -12.86 12.12
CA ILE A 186 0.78 -13.44 11.01
C ILE A 186 1.70 -14.08 9.95
N TRP A 187 2.88 -13.46 9.68
CA TRP A 187 3.89 -14.05 8.81
C TRP A 187 4.49 -15.32 9.38
N ALA A 188 4.84 -15.32 10.69
CA ALA A 188 5.39 -16.47 11.39
C ALA A 188 4.41 -17.66 11.37
N ASP A 189 3.14 -17.40 11.67
CA ASP A 189 2.07 -18.39 11.59
C ASP A 189 1.91 -18.98 10.19
N ARG A 190 1.88 -18.13 9.15
CA ARG A 190 1.75 -18.56 7.75
C ARG A 190 2.90 -19.45 7.31
N LEU A 191 4.12 -19.14 7.74
CA LEU A 191 5.35 -19.86 7.36
C LEU A 191 5.65 -21.04 8.30
N GLY A 192 4.94 -21.18 9.42
CA GLY A 192 5.21 -22.18 10.45
C GLY A 192 6.58 -22.00 11.12
N THR A 193 7.02 -20.76 11.34
CA THR A 193 8.37 -20.40 11.80
C THR A 193 8.33 -19.64 13.14
N PRO A 194 9.42 -19.65 13.93
CA PRO A 194 9.53 -18.80 15.11
C PRO A 194 9.47 -17.31 14.77
N LEU A 195 9.01 -16.52 15.75
CA LEU A 195 9.03 -15.06 15.73
C LEU A 195 10.15 -14.51 16.61
N ALA A 196 10.84 -13.47 16.12
CA ALA A 196 11.72 -12.63 16.92
C ALA A 196 11.37 -11.15 16.75
N ILE A 197 11.78 -10.33 17.71
CA ILE A 197 11.44 -8.90 17.74
C ILE A 197 12.73 -8.12 18.01
N VAL A 198 12.99 -7.09 17.20
CA VAL A 198 14.03 -6.10 17.48
C VAL A 198 13.42 -4.99 18.33
N HIS A 199 13.73 -4.98 19.63
CA HIS A 199 13.22 -3.97 20.55
C HIS A 199 14.22 -2.83 20.70
N LYS A 200 13.78 -1.60 20.40
CA LYS A 200 14.58 -0.38 20.59
C LYS A 200 14.44 0.09 22.03
N ARG A 201 15.46 -0.08 22.82
CA ARG A 201 15.52 0.48 24.18
C ARG A 201 16.20 1.85 24.12
N ARG A 202 15.49 2.90 24.54
CA ARG A 202 16.10 4.21 24.78
C ARG A 202 16.69 4.16 26.18
N ASP A 203 17.99 4.47 26.30
CA ASP A 203 18.60 4.68 27.60
C ASP A 203 18.03 5.99 28.19
N PRO A 204 17.27 5.95 29.30
CA PRO A 204 16.68 7.14 29.89
C PRO A 204 17.74 8.13 30.41
N ASP A 205 18.95 7.63 30.73
CA ASP A 205 20.02 8.42 31.31
C ASP A 205 20.96 9.04 30.26
N ARG A 206 20.79 8.69 28.96
CA ARG A 206 21.65 9.16 27.87
C ARG A 206 20.83 9.51 26.62
N PRO A 207 20.13 10.63 26.57
CA PRO A 207 19.20 10.98 25.50
C PRO A 207 19.81 11.10 24.10
N ASN A 208 21.15 11.11 23.97
CA ASN A 208 21.86 11.25 22.69
C ASN A 208 22.84 10.09 22.39
N GLN A 209 22.80 8.97 23.12
CA GLN A 209 23.70 7.82 22.86
C GLN A 209 22.94 6.60 22.34
N VAL A 210 23.69 5.83 21.54
CA VAL A 210 23.39 4.60 20.81
C VAL A 210 22.19 3.81 21.37
N GLN A 211 21.19 3.64 20.52
CA GLN A 211 20.06 2.73 20.77
C GLN A 211 20.59 1.30 20.93
N VAL A 212 20.48 0.72 22.11
CA VAL A 212 20.71 -0.71 22.29
C VAL A 212 19.49 -1.45 21.72
N ASN A 213 19.67 -2.15 20.61
CA ASN A 213 18.64 -3.01 20.07
C ASN A 213 18.73 -4.36 20.80
N GLU A 214 17.79 -4.62 21.69
CA GLU A 214 17.60 -5.92 22.31
C GLU A 214 16.79 -6.82 21.37
N ILE A 215 17.22 -8.07 21.18
CA ILE A 215 16.48 -9.04 20.37
C ILE A 215 15.78 -10.00 21.32
N VAL A 216 14.46 -10.09 21.16
CA VAL A 216 13.63 -11.06 21.87
C VAL A 216 13.30 -12.18 20.87
N GLY A 217 13.70 -13.41 21.17
CA GLY A 217 13.56 -14.58 20.31
C GLY A 217 14.89 -15.13 19.77
N GLY A 218 14.86 -16.35 19.27
CA GLY A 218 16.07 -17.06 18.78
C GLY A 218 16.45 -16.67 17.36
N VAL A 219 17.63 -16.09 17.17
CA VAL A 219 18.15 -15.66 15.86
C VAL A 219 19.53 -16.23 15.54
N ALA A 220 20.28 -16.70 16.54
CA ALA A 220 21.64 -17.22 16.35
C ALA A 220 21.65 -18.46 15.45
N GLY A 221 22.47 -18.44 14.39
CA GLY A 221 22.58 -19.50 13.39
C GLY A 221 21.39 -19.64 12.44
N ARG A 222 20.39 -18.76 12.52
CA ARG A 222 19.17 -18.83 11.73
C ARG A 222 19.17 -17.81 10.57
N ASP A 223 18.40 -18.13 9.55
CA ASP A 223 18.05 -17.19 8.50
C ASP A 223 16.91 -16.30 9.01
N CYS A 224 17.04 -14.99 8.91
CA CYS A 224 16.12 -14.03 9.49
C CYS A 224 15.36 -13.26 8.40
N LEU A 225 14.04 -13.38 8.39
CA LEU A 225 13.15 -12.64 7.49
C LEU A 225 12.61 -11.40 8.21
N LEU A 226 13.14 -10.23 7.89
CA LEU A 226 12.57 -8.95 8.36
C LEU A 226 11.32 -8.60 7.57
N VAL A 227 10.22 -8.34 8.26
CA VAL A 227 8.93 -7.97 7.65
C VAL A 227 8.46 -6.61 8.12
N ASP A 228 8.08 -5.77 7.16
CA ASP A 228 7.49 -4.45 7.40
C ASP A 228 6.43 -4.17 6.31
N ASP A 229 5.56 -3.18 6.53
CA ASP A 229 4.57 -2.77 5.53
C ASP A 229 5.15 -1.86 4.45
N MET A 230 6.26 -1.20 4.73
CA MET A 230 6.96 -0.34 3.77
C MET A 230 8.44 -0.15 4.13
N ILE A 231 9.25 0.06 3.11
CA ILE A 231 10.62 0.52 3.24
C ILE A 231 10.73 1.88 2.53
N ASP A 232 10.90 2.94 3.33
CA ASP A 232 11.09 4.31 2.83
C ASP A 232 12.59 4.59 2.64
N THR A 233 13.27 5.09 3.66
CA THR A 233 14.73 5.32 3.63
C THR A 233 15.56 4.08 3.93
N GLY A 234 14.92 3.01 4.38
CA GLY A 234 15.57 1.75 4.80
C GLY A 234 16.27 1.80 6.16
N GLY A 235 16.24 2.94 6.85
CA GLY A 235 16.98 3.09 8.12
C GLY A 235 16.59 2.08 9.19
N THR A 236 15.29 1.80 9.37
CA THR A 236 14.79 0.81 10.34
C THR A 236 15.25 -0.60 9.99
N ILE A 237 15.09 -1.01 8.72
CA ILE A 237 15.48 -2.34 8.24
C ILE A 237 16.99 -2.53 8.35
N LEU A 238 17.78 -1.53 7.97
CA LEU A 238 19.24 -1.60 8.06
C LEU A 238 19.72 -1.72 9.51
N ALA A 239 19.13 -0.95 10.43
CA ALA A 239 19.47 -1.04 11.86
C ALA A 239 19.10 -2.41 12.44
N ALA A 240 17.91 -2.93 12.10
CA ALA A 240 17.48 -4.26 12.52
C ALA A 240 18.40 -5.35 11.96
N ALA A 241 18.74 -5.31 10.67
CA ALA A 241 19.65 -6.28 10.06
C ALA A 241 21.03 -6.28 10.71
N LYS A 242 21.61 -5.11 11.03
CA LYS A 242 22.87 -5.00 11.77
C LYS A 242 22.78 -5.63 13.16
N ALA A 243 21.68 -5.38 13.88
CA ALA A 243 21.46 -5.95 15.21
C ALA A 243 21.35 -7.49 15.14
N LEU A 244 20.61 -8.03 14.16
CA LEU A 244 20.49 -9.47 13.92
C LEU A 244 21.84 -10.12 13.65
N LYS A 245 22.65 -9.52 12.76
CA LYS A 245 24.01 -10.01 12.47
C LYS A 245 24.89 -9.99 13.70
N ALA A 246 24.86 -8.95 14.52
CA ALA A 246 25.61 -8.86 15.78
C ALA A 246 25.18 -9.91 16.81
N ASN A 247 23.95 -10.44 16.72
CA ASN A 247 23.41 -11.50 17.56
C ASN A 247 23.49 -12.90 16.90
N GLY A 248 24.32 -13.06 15.87
CA GLY A 248 24.67 -14.35 15.29
C GLY A 248 23.69 -14.86 14.23
N ALA A 249 22.82 -14.01 13.67
CA ALA A 249 22.00 -14.40 12.52
C ALA A 249 22.90 -14.81 11.34
N LYS A 250 22.55 -15.92 10.69
CA LYS A 250 23.31 -16.48 9.57
C LYS A 250 23.15 -15.62 8.31
N ARG A 251 21.89 -15.26 8.00
CA ARG A 251 21.52 -14.49 6.82
C ARG A 251 20.31 -13.61 7.13
#